data_34359a8fe091f64152fff97078163aa7
#
_entry.id   34359a8fe091f64152fff97078163aa7
#
_cell.length_a   1.000
_cell.length_b   1.000
_cell.length_c   1.000
_cell.angle_alpha   90.00
_cell.angle_beta   90.00
_cell.angle_gamma   90.00
#
_symmetry.space_group_name_H-M   'P 1'
#
loop_
_entity.id
_entity.type
_entity.pdbx_description
1 polymer ?
#
loop_
_entity_poly.entity_id
_entity_poly.type
_entity_poly.pdbx_seq_one_letter_code
_entity_poly.pdbx_strand_id
1 'polypeptide(L)'
;MDRFIKSMKAFPFKGMLVIWGIFMLMGAVLFAERSGIHYEGSKSQSAYLSENQIVTEKEAVKELKKTCLVIMDSQQESSQLAWEQFERIFQDMKVGTDVADLKTDTLPNLDSYETVVVLMSDLEPLKEGIIEISNWVKSGGSAMFAMAPQKDTYASLIEQKLGIISSGYENSFVDSIYFDSDFLIGGGKSYAITDGFDSARQVELSEKAQVYAWAKEPGGIPLIWENTYGDGKFVVDNFGLYEKAVRGFYAASYSLLTDIGVYPVINGSAFYLDDFPSPVPSGDGTYVKRDYGTSIQEFYSNIWWPDMLNLASKYGLKYLSILE
;
A
#
# COMPACT_ATOMS: atom_id res chain seq x y z
N MET A 1 -59.58 -52.16 17.28
CA MET A 1 -58.10 -52.39 17.25
C MET A 1 -57.63 -52.76 15.85
N ASP A 2 -58.49 -53.34 14.96
CA ASP A 2 -58.10 -53.76 13.63
C ASP A 2 -57.94 -52.64 12.54
N ARG A 3 -58.46 -51.46 12.76
CA ARG A 3 -58.29 -50.34 11.81
C ARG A 3 -56.95 -49.60 11.92
N PHE A 4 -56.27 -49.73 13.07
CA PHE A 4 -54.98 -49.09 13.26
C PHE A 4 -53.82 -49.90 12.64
N ILE A 5 -53.98 -51.22 12.56
CA ILE A 5 -52.94 -52.11 12.03
C ILE A 5 -52.93 -52.09 10.46
N LYS A 6 -54.05 -51.73 9.86
CA LYS A 6 -54.14 -51.63 8.34
C LYS A 6 -53.52 -50.35 7.77
N SER A 7 -53.25 -49.33 8.57
CA SER A 7 -52.61 -48.06 8.16
C SER A 7 -51.08 -48.15 8.13
N MET A 8 -50.48 -49.17 8.74
CA MET A 8 -49.01 -49.34 8.73
C MET A 8 -48.45 -50.14 7.55
N LYS A 9 -49.32 -50.51 6.57
CA LYS A 9 -48.90 -51.25 5.40
C LYS A 9 -48.79 -50.35 4.18
N ALA A 10 -47.85 -49.45 4.12
CA ALA A 10 -47.34 -48.92 2.86
C ALA A 10 -46.33 -47.76 3.07
N PHE A 11 -45.41 -47.93 3.97
CA PHE A 11 -44.20 -47.12 3.80
C PHE A 11 -43.33 -47.84 2.77
N PRO A 12 -43.19 -47.34 1.54
CA PRO A 12 -42.45 -48.07 0.54
C PRO A 12 -40.99 -48.16 1.02
N PHE A 13 -40.54 -49.41 1.24
CA PHE A 13 -39.17 -49.73 1.64
C PHE A 13 -38.13 -48.97 0.81
N LYS A 14 -38.42 -48.72 -0.46
CA LYS A 14 -37.63 -47.86 -1.35
C LYS A 14 -37.56 -46.40 -0.90
N GLY A 15 -38.62 -45.80 -0.37
CA GLY A 15 -38.64 -44.45 0.17
C GLY A 15 -37.79 -44.30 1.45
N MET A 16 -37.83 -45.33 2.28
CA MET A 16 -37.03 -45.39 3.50
C MET A 16 -35.53 -45.49 3.21
N LEU A 17 -35.14 -46.23 2.17
CA LEU A 17 -33.76 -46.31 1.69
C LEU A 17 -33.25 -44.96 1.13
N VAL A 18 -34.11 -44.23 0.44
CA VAL A 18 -33.75 -42.88 -0.08
C VAL A 18 -33.55 -41.91 1.07
N ILE A 19 -34.42 -41.87 2.05
CA ILE A 19 -34.29 -41.03 3.24
C ILE A 19 -33.03 -41.38 4.01
N TRP A 20 -32.74 -42.67 4.22
CA TRP A 20 -31.50 -43.14 4.84
C TRP A 20 -30.26 -42.74 4.04
N GLY A 21 -30.30 -42.82 2.72
CA GLY A 21 -29.22 -42.35 1.84
C GLY A 21 -28.94 -40.86 1.98
N ILE A 22 -30.01 -40.05 2.06
CA ILE A 22 -29.86 -38.59 2.28
C ILE A 22 -29.25 -38.28 3.66
N PHE A 23 -29.70 -38.98 4.73
CA PHE A 23 -29.11 -38.80 6.05
C PHE A 23 -27.64 -39.23 6.12
N MET A 24 -27.28 -40.33 5.47
CA MET A 24 -25.88 -40.76 5.38
C MET A 24 -25.01 -39.77 4.61
N LEU A 25 -25.53 -39.23 3.50
CA LEU A 25 -24.82 -38.23 2.69
C LEU A 25 -24.64 -36.92 3.45
N MET A 26 -25.69 -36.48 4.15
CA MET A 26 -25.63 -35.29 5.02
C MET A 26 -24.70 -35.49 6.19
N GLY A 27 -24.71 -36.69 6.80
CA GLY A 27 -23.76 -37.05 7.86
C GLY A 27 -22.30 -37.09 7.36
N ALA A 28 -22.07 -37.60 6.15
CA ALA A 28 -20.75 -37.60 5.53
C ALA A 28 -20.25 -36.20 5.20
N VAL A 29 -21.12 -35.28 4.74
CA VAL A 29 -20.78 -33.89 4.48
C VAL A 29 -20.44 -33.18 5.79
N LEU A 30 -21.27 -33.32 6.82
CA LEU A 30 -21.01 -32.74 8.14
C LEU A 30 -19.75 -33.33 8.81
N PHE A 31 -19.49 -34.63 8.59
CA PHE A 31 -18.26 -35.27 9.08
C PHE A 31 -17.03 -34.75 8.31
N ALA A 32 -17.13 -34.54 6.99
CA ALA A 32 -16.08 -33.99 6.16
C ALA A 32 -15.77 -32.52 6.54
N GLU A 33 -16.82 -31.71 6.81
CA GLU A 33 -16.62 -30.35 7.34
C GLU A 33 -15.96 -30.36 8.72
N ARG A 34 -16.39 -31.24 9.62
CA ARG A 34 -15.86 -31.32 10.98
C ARG A 34 -14.46 -31.95 11.05
N SER A 35 -14.13 -32.87 10.15
CA SER A 35 -12.80 -33.50 10.10
C SER A 35 -11.76 -32.68 9.36
N GLY A 36 -12.11 -31.44 8.92
CA GLY A 36 -11.12 -30.54 8.29
C GLY A 36 -10.49 -31.18 7.06
N ILE A 37 -11.29 -31.88 6.22
CA ILE A 37 -10.80 -32.26 4.89
C ILE A 37 -10.52 -30.97 4.17
N HIS A 38 -9.26 -30.56 4.25
CA HIS A 38 -8.75 -29.42 3.50
C HIS A 38 -8.97 -29.76 2.02
N TYR A 39 -9.90 -29.05 1.40
CA TYR A 39 -9.79 -28.83 -0.02
C TYR A 39 -8.43 -28.16 -0.19
N GLU A 40 -7.41 -28.89 -0.58
CA GLU A 40 -6.21 -28.29 -1.14
C GLU A 40 -6.68 -27.60 -2.42
N GLY A 41 -7.30 -26.43 -2.25
CA GLY A 41 -7.44 -25.47 -3.31
C GLY A 41 -6.03 -25.29 -3.84
N SER A 42 -5.86 -25.40 -5.14
CA SER A 42 -4.59 -25.44 -5.86
C SER A 42 -3.51 -24.75 -5.03
N LYS A 43 -2.49 -25.50 -4.62
CA LYS A 43 -1.29 -24.89 -4.09
C LYS A 43 -0.98 -23.78 -5.06
N SER A 44 -1.28 -22.54 -4.71
CA SER A 44 -0.58 -21.45 -5.33
C SER A 44 0.86 -21.93 -5.24
N GLN A 45 1.48 -22.12 -6.35
CA GLN A 45 2.90 -22.32 -6.38
C GLN A 45 3.51 -21.03 -5.79
N SER A 46 3.45 -20.91 -4.45
CA SER A 46 4.52 -20.23 -3.78
C SER A 46 5.72 -21.04 -4.23
N ALA A 47 6.39 -20.52 -5.25
CA ALA A 47 7.60 -21.10 -5.74
C ALA A 47 8.40 -21.43 -4.49
N TYR A 48 8.62 -22.70 -4.25
CA TYR A 48 9.53 -23.15 -3.22
C TYR A 48 10.91 -22.66 -3.67
N LEU A 49 11.18 -21.40 -3.38
CA LEU A 49 12.52 -20.91 -3.42
C LEU A 49 13.26 -21.77 -2.41
N SER A 50 14.19 -22.60 -2.88
CA SER A 50 15.07 -23.31 -1.98
C SER A 50 15.70 -22.27 -1.05
N GLU A 51 15.95 -22.62 0.22
CA GLU A 51 16.60 -21.70 1.18
C GLU A 51 17.86 -21.03 0.62
N ASN A 52 18.54 -21.68 -0.32
CA ASN A 52 19.72 -21.18 -1.02
C ASN A 52 19.45 -20.14 -2.11
N GLN A 53 18.19 -19.83 -2.41
CA GLN A 53 17.78 -18.82 -3.40
C GLN A 53 17.17 -17.57 -2.76
N ILE A 54 17.11 -17.51 -1.43
CA ILE A 54 16.70 -16.31 -0.71
C ILE A 54 17.89 -15.36 -0.67
N VAL A 55 17.95 -14.49 -1.68
CA VAL A 55 18.88 -13.35 -1.64
C VAL A 55 18.36 -12.41 -0.56
N THR A 56 19.23 -12.00 0.35
CA THR A 56 18.84 -11.02 1.36
C THR A 56 18.45 -9.72 0.66
N GLU A 57 17.48 -9.00 1.21
CA GLU A 57 16.98 -7.74 0.62
C GLU A 57 18.11 -6.76 0.30
N LYS A 58 19.13 -6.68 1.16
CA LYS A 58 20.31 -5.83 0.95
C LYS A 58 21.19 -6.29 -0.22
N GLU A 59 21.31 -7.59 -0.44
CA GLU A 59 22.08 -8.15 -1.56
C GLU A 59 21.35 -7.97 -2.88
N ALA A 60 20.03 -8.20 -2.90
CA ALA A 60 19.21 -7.99 -4.09
C ALA A 60 19.26 -6.53 -4.59
N VAL A 61 19.22 -5.55 -3.66
CA VAL A 61 19.32 -4.12 -4.01
C VAL A 61 20.72 -3.75 -4.52
N LYS A 62 21.76 -4.40 -4.03
CA LYS A 62 23.14 -4.14 -4.45
C LYS A 62 23.43 -4.55 -5.91
N GLU A 63 22.71 -5.55 -6.42
CA GLU A 63 22.88 -6.06 -7.78
C GLU A 63 22.01 -5.35 -8.83
N LEU A 64 21.10 -4.47 -8.41
CA LEU A 64 20.23 -3.75 -9.33
C LEU A 64 21.02 -2.74 -10.17
N LYS A 65 20.72 -2.72 -11.49
CA LYS A 65 21.22 -1.67 -12.37
C LYS A 65 20.71 -0.32 -11.86
N LYS A 66 21.60 0.66 -11.79
CA LYS A 66 21.26 2.03 -11.37
C LYS A 66 20.53 2.74 -12.51
N THR A 67 19.22 2.89 -12.39
CA THR A 67 18.37 3.50 -13.42
C THR A 67 17.73 4.81 -12.96
N CYS A 68 17.76 5.09 -11.65
CA CYS A 68 17.21 6.30 -11.08
C CYS A 68 18.32 7.13 -10.41
N LEU A 69 18.41 8.42 -10.73
CA LEU A 69 19.22 9.38 -10.01
C LEU A 69 18.34 10.12 -8.99
N VAL A 70 18.75 10.11 -7.74
CA VAL A 70 18.15 10.93 -6.69
C VAL A 70 19.05 12.14 -6.44
N ILE A 71 18.48 13.33 -6.51
CA ILE A 71 19.16 14.58 -6.23
C ILE A 71 18.61 15.13 -4.93
N MET A 72 19.48 15.34 -3.98
CA MET A 72 19.14 15.86 -2.64
C MET A 72 20.16 16.88 -2.15
N ASP A 73 19.82 17.60 -1.07
CA ASP A 73 20.72 18.43 -0.34
C ASP A 73 20.60 18.14 1.16
N SER A 74 21.62 17.51 1.72
CA SER A 74 21.63 17.17 3.16
C SER A 74 21.75 18.37 4.10
N GLN A 75 21.81 19.59 3.60
CA GLN A 75 21.66 20.81 4.42
C GLN A 75 20.18 21.17 4.66
N GLN A 76 19.27 20.71 3.80
CA GLN A 76 17.83 20.90 3.94
C GLN A 76 17.22 19.74 4.75
N GLU A 77 16.63 20.02 5.90
CA GLU A 77 15.98 19.00 6.74
C GLU A 77 14.87 18.24 6.00
N SER A 78 14.06 18.97 5.23
CA SER A 78 13.01 18.36 4.39
C SER A 78 13.55 17.38 3.36
N SER A 79 14.72 17.69 2.78
CA SER A 79 15.40 16.81 1.82
C SER A 79 15.89 15.50 2.49
N GLN A 80 16.42 15.59 3.71
CA GLN A 80 16.83 14.41 4.47
C GLN A 80 15.62 13.53 4.83
N LEU A 81 14.55 14.13 5.37
CA LEU A 81 13.32 13.41 5.71
C LEU A 81 12.68 12.74 4.48
N ALA A 82 12.70 13.43 3.35
CA ALA A 82 12.23 12.86 2.08
C ALA A 82 13.08 11.66 1.67
N TRP A 83 14.41 11.79 1.73
CA TRP A 83 15.30 10.68 1.37
C TRP A 83 15.08 9.43 2.20
N GLU A 84 14.90 9.54 3.51
CA GLU A 84 14.58 8.40 4.38
C GLU A 84 13.35 7.61 3.91
N GLN A 85 12.34 8.30 3.38
CA GLN A 85 11.15 7.64 2.85
C GLN A 85 11.38 7.06 1.46
N PHE A 86 12.03 7.82 0.57
CA PHE A 86 12.29 7.39 -0.81
C PHE A 86 13.29 6.24 -0.88
N GLU A 87 14.31 6.20 -0.04
CA GLU A 87 15.21 5.06 0.06
C GLU A 87 14.43 3.77 0.29
N ARG A 88 13.48 3.79 1.22
CA ARG A 88 12.63 2.63 1.49
C ARG A 88 11.70 2.30 0.33
N ILE A 89 11.11 3.31 -0.31
CA ILE A 89 10.26 3.14 -1.50
C ILE A 89 11.05 2.43 -2.61
N PHE A 90 12.25 2.90 -2.92
CA PHE A 90 13.09 2.30 -3.97
C PHE A 90 13.53 0.88 -3.62
N GLN A 91 13.83 0.60 -2.35
CA GLN A 91 14.11 -0.76 -1.88
C GLN A 91 12.89 -1.67 -2.10
N ASP A 92 11.69 -1.24 -1.72
CA ASP A 92 10.46 -2.01 -1.86
C ASP A 92 10.07 -2.19 -3.34
N MET A 93 10.26 -1.18 -4.19
CA MET A 93 10.01 -1.21 -5.64
C MET A 93 11.12 -1.89 -6.43
N LYS A 94 12.26 -2.22 -5.81
CA LYS A 94 13.45 -2.80 -6.47
C LYS A 94 14.02 -1.89 -7.56
N VAL A 95 14.02 -0.58 -7.32
CA VAL A 95 14.65 0.41 -8.21
C VAL A 95 16.09 0.63 -7.78
N GLY A 96 17.04 0.45 -8.70
CA GLY A 96 18.45 0.76 -8.47
C GLY A 96 18.67 2.27 -8.54
N THR A 97 19.24 2.85 -7.48
CA THR A 97 19.43 4.29 -7.35
C THR A 97 20.88 4.68 -7.18
N ASP A 98 21.27 5.82 -7.76
CA ASP A 98 22.42 6.61 -7.33
C ASP A 98 21.91 7.89 -6.65
N VAL A 99 22.66 8.38 -5.67
CA VAL A 99 22.31 9.59 -4.92
C VAL A 99 23.37 10.64 -5.12
N ALA A 100 22.98 11.83 -5.54
CA ALA A 100 23.81 13.03 -5.58
C ALA A 100 23.38 13.98 -4.47
N ASP A 101 24.20 14.11 -3.43
CA ASP A 101 24.00 15.09 -2.38
C ASP A 101 24.73 16.39 -2.77
N LEU A 102 23.97 17.40 -3.18
CA LEU A 102 24.53 18.67 -3.68
C LEU A 102 25.29 19.48 -2.64
N LYS A 103 25.26 19.07 -1.38
CA LYS A 103 26.17 19.59 -0.36
C LYS A 103 27.64 19.23 -0.66
N THR A 104 27.87 18.04 -1.18
CA THR A 104 29.23 17.48 -1.40
C THR A 104 29.51 17.17 -2.84
N ASP A 105 28.49 16.89 -3.63
CA ASP A 105 28.60 16.42 -4.99
C ASP A 105 28.18 17.49 -5.99
N THR A 106 28.52 17.27 -7.24
CA THR A 106 27.99 18.01 -8.39
C THR A 106 26.97 17.13 -9.11
N LEU A 107 26.07 17.77 -9.87
CA LEU A 107 25.11 17.03 -10.70
C LEU A 107 25.87 16.10 -11.67
N PRO A 108 25.63 14.78 -11.65
CA PRO A 108 26.25 13.84 -12.57
C PRO A 108 25.60 13.93 -13.96
N ASN A 109 26.25 13.32 -14.98
CA ASN A 109 25.66 13.20 -16.31
C ASN A 109 24.36 12.39 -16.24
N LEU A 110 23.27 12.98 -16.73
CA LEU A 110 21.91 12.42 -16.66
C LEU A 110 21.65 11.32 -17.70
N ASP A 111 22.45 11.23 -18.77
CA ASP A 111 22.23 10.27 -19.87
C ASP A 111 22.29 8.79 -19.44
N SER A 112 22.87 8.53 -18.26
CA SER A 112 22.99 7.18 -17.70
C SER A 112 21.71 6.69 -17.01
N TYR A 113 20.75 7.59 -16.77
CA TYR A 113 19.56 7.32 -15.98
C TYR A 113 18.29 7.35 -16.84
N GLU A 114 17.31 6.58 -16.42
CA GLU A 114 15.97 6.53 -17.01
C GLU A 114 15.04 7.53 -16.32
N THR A 115 15.26 7.74 -15.02
CA THR A 115 14.47 8.64 -14.18
C THR A 115 15.35 9.50 -13.26
N VAL A 116 14.87 10.69 -12.95
CA VAL A 116 15.50 11.62 -11.99
C VAL A 116 14.46 12.00 -10.94
N VAL A 117 14.83 11.95 -9.66
CA VAL A 117 13.97 12.38 -8.55
C VAL A 117 14.67 13.49 -7.76
N VAL A 118 14.05 14.65 -7.68
CA VAL A 118 14.53 15.82 -6.95
C VAL A 118 13.82 15.91 -5.60
N LEU A 119 14.57 15.74 -4.53
CA LEU A 119 14.11 15.79 -3.15
C LEU A 119 14.45 17.13 -2.48
N MET A 120 14.22 18.23 -3.17
CA MET A 120 14.53 19.57 -2.67
C MET A 120 13.43 20.54 -3.08
N SER A 121 13.04 21.43 -2.16
CA SER A 121 12.16 22.56 -2.46
C SER A 121 12.94 23.83 -2.77
N ASP A 122 14.07 24.07 -2.10
CA ASP A 122 15.02 25.11 -2.45
C ASP A 122 15.96 24.61 -3.55
N LEU A 123 15.88 25.21 -4.73
CA LEU A 123 16.64 24.80 -5.91
C LEU A 123 17.96 25.58 -6.10
N GLU A 124 18.32 26.49 -5.19
CA GLU A 124 19.58 27.24 -5.28
C GLU A 124 20.81 26.32 -5.43
N PRO A 125 20.92 25.16 -4.70
CA PRO A 125 22.06 24.26 -4.86
C PRO A 125 22.21 23.65 -6.26
N LEU A 126 21.10 23.49 -7.00
CA LEU A 126 21.13 23.00 -8.39
C LEU A 126 21.71 24.01 -9.38
N LYS A 127 21.51 25.30 -9.15
CA LYS A 127 21.95 26.37 -10.05
C LYS A 127 21.57 26.10 -11.53
N GLU A 128 22.56 26.05 -12.41
CA GLU A 128 22.41 25.78 -13.84
C GLU A 128 21.97 24.33 -14.12
N GLY A 129 22.15 23.40 -13.19
CA GLY A 129 21.70 22.03 -13.30
C GLY A 129 20.18 21.89 -13.54
N ILE A 130 19.38 22.90 -13.15
CA ILE A 130 17.95 22.98 -13.48
C ILE A 130 17.73 23.00 -14.98
N ILE A 131 18.61 23.71 -15.72
CA ILE A 131 18.55 23.81 -17.18
C ILE A 131 18.95 22.45 -17.78
N GLU A 132 19.96 21.79 -17.20
CA GLU A 132 20.40 20.46 -17.65
C GLU A 132 19.30 19.43 -17.48
N ILE A 133 18.65 19.37 -16.31
CA ILE A 133 17.49 18.50 -16.07
C ILE A 133 16.37 18.81 -17.07
N SER A 134 16.07 20.09 -17.30
CA SER A 134 15.04 20.50 -18.24
C SER A 134 15.33 20.05 -19.68
N ASN A 135 16.58 20.18 -20.12
CA ASN A 135 16.99 19.76 -21.47
C ASN A 135 16.97 18.24 -21.61
N TRP A 136 17.39 17.54 -20.58
CA TRP A 136 17.35 16.09 -20.54
C TRP A 136 15.90 15.57 -20.59
N VAL A 137 14.97 16.15 -19.81
CA VAL A 137 13.54 15.82 -19.90
C VAL A 137 12.99 16.15 -21.30
N LYS A 138 13.33 17.31 -21.86
CA LYS A 138 12.90 17.68 -23.21
C LYS A 138 13.29 16.64 -24.27
N SER A 139 14.39 15.92 -24.05
CA SER A 139 14.92 14.88 -24.94
C SER A 139 14.39 13.47 -24.62
N GLY A 140 13.37 13.32 -23.76
CA GLY A 140 12.72 12.05 -23.48
C GLY A 140 12.94 11.50 -22.06
N GLY A 141 13.70 12.19 -21.20
CA GLY A 141 13.84 11.83 -19.79
C GLY A 141 12.57 12.05 -18.98
N SER A 142 12.46 11.42 -17.83
CA SER A 142 11.33 11.59 -16.90
C SER A 142 11.83 12.02 -15.53
N ALA A 143 11.39 13.18 -15.03
CA ALA A 143 11.82 13.71 -13.76
C ALA A 143 10.67 13.98 -12.80
N MET A 144 10.88 13.68 -11.50
CA MET A 144 9.94 13.93 -10.42
C MET A 144 10.51 14.99 -9.49
N PHE A 145 9.69 15.98 -9.17
CA PHE A 145 9.91 16.88 -8.04
C PHE A 145 9.03 16.40 -6.89
N ALA A 146 9.62 15.73 -5.90
CA ALA A 146 8.90 15.14 -4.76
C ALA A 146 8.43 16.21 -3.75
N MET A 147 8.66 17.46 -4.04
CA MET A 147 8.11 18.63 -3.39
C MET A 147 8.10 19.79 -4.38
N ALA A 148 7.04 20.59 -4.34
CA ALA A 148 6.97 21.77 -5.21
C ALA A 148 8.13 22.74 -4.89
N PRO A 149 8.86 23.23 -5.92
CA PRO A 149 9.93 24.19 -5.71
C PRO A 149 9.44 25.44 -4.98
N GLN A 150 10.19 25.98 -4.04
CA GLN A 150 9.90 27.27 -3.42
C GLN A 150 10.03 28.37 -4.47
N LYS A 151 9.18 29.40 -4.33
CA LYS A 151 9.18 30.51 -5.30
C LYS A 151 10.41 31.39 -5.14
N ASP A 152 11.38 31.19 -6.00
CA ASP A 152 12.62 31.93 -6.10
C ASP A 152 13.05 32.13 -7.54
N THR A 153 14.26 32.65 -7.76
CA THR A 153 14.84 32.88 -9.09
C THR A 153 15.03 31.57 -9.84
N TYR A 154 15.45 30.50 -9.17
CA TYR A 154 15.73 29.22 -9.80
C TYR A 154 14.45 28.45 -10.13
N ALA A 155 13.45 28.46 -9.23
CA ALA A 155 12.14 27.90 -9.50
C ALA A 155 11.48 28.54 -10.74
N SER A 156 11.66 29.84 -10.94
CA SER A 156 11.13 30.55 -12.12
C SER A 156 11.67 30.01 -13.46
N LEU A 157 12.83 29.35 -13.45
CA LEU A 157 13.42 28.74 -14.67
C LEU A 157 12.70 27.44 -15.07
N ILE A 158 11.99 26.81 -14.14
CA ILE A 158 11.39 25.51 -14.36
C ILE A 158 9.86 25.49 -14.20
N GLU A 159 9.24 26.43 -13.49
CA GLU A 159 7.79 26.43 -13.20
C GLU A 159 6.93 26.18 -14.45
N GLN A 160 7.17 26.91 -15.54
CA GLN A 160 6.40 26.69 -16.78
C GLN A 160 6.58 25.29 -17.37
N LYS A 161 7.74 24.66 -17.18
CA LYS A 161 8.04 23.31 -17.67
C LYS A 161 7.36 22.26 -16.79
N LEU A 162 7.17 22.57 -15.49
CA LEU A 162 6.36 21.79 -14.56
C LEU A 162 4.85 21.96 -14.81
N GLY A 163 4.44 22.80 -15.74
CA GLY A 163 3.04 23.10 -16.03
C GLY A 163 2.44 24.19 -15.14
N ILE A 164 3.24 24.88 -14.33
CA ILE A 164 2.78 25.96 -13.45
C ILE A 164 2.71 27.27 -14.24
N ILE A 165 1.51 27.85 -14.37
CA ILE A 165 1.27 29.16 -15.01
C ILE A 165 1.49 30.29 -14.02
N SER A 166 0.95 30.11 -12.81
CA SER A 166 1.11 31.06 -11.71
C SER A 166 1.25 30.34 -10.38
N SER A 167 1.98 30.97 -9.45
CA SER A 167 2.18 30.39 -8.11
C SER A 167 2.18 31.48 -7.04
N GLY A 168 1.56 31.20 -5.91
CA GLY A 168 1.61 32.01 -4.70
C GLY A 168 2.95 31.88 -3.97
N TYR A 169 3.20 32.81 -3.02
CA TYR A 169 4.32 32.73 -2.08
C TYR A 169 3.95 31.96 -0.81
N GLU A 170 2.66 31.88 -0.50
CA GLU A 170 2.16 31.26 0.72
C GLU A 170 1.74 29.82 0.45
N ASN A 171 1.97 28.99 1.43
CA ASN A 171 1.44 27.64 1.46
C ASN A 171 0.02 27.62 2.05
N SER A 172 -0.71 26.60 1.71
CA SER A 172 -2.07 26.37 2.19
C SER A 172 -2.15 25.15 3.08
N PHE A 173 -2.99 25.24 4.08
CA PHE A 173 -3.33 24.12 4.93
C PHE A 173 -4.26 23.16 4.21
N VAL A 174 -3.94 21.87 4.26
CA VAL A 174 -4.70 20.78 3.66
C VAL A 174 -5.06 19.75 4.73
N ASP A 175 -6.34 19.48 4.90
CA ASP A 175 -6.91 18.53 5.86
C ASP A 175 -7.54 17.30 5.19
N SER A 176 -7.63 17.32 3.86
CA SER A 176 -8.15 16.20 3.09
C SER A 176 -7.61 16.19 1.67
N ILE A 177 -7.45 15.00 1.10
CA ILE A 177 -6.93 14.78 -0.25
C ILE A 177 -7.97 14.01 -1.05
N TYR A 178 -8.34 14.53 -2.23
CA TYR A 178 -9.06 13.80 -3.24
C TYR A 178 -8.06 13.15 -4.22
N PHE A 179 -8.18 11.86 -4.44
CA PHE A 179 -7.42 11.15 -5.46
C PHE A 179 -8.30 10.82 -6.67
N ASP A 180 -7.76 10.98 -7.86
CA ASP A 180 -8.40 10.51 -9.09
C ASP A 180 -8.61 8.99 -9.05
N SER A 181 -9.67 8.51 -9.73
CA SER A 181 -10.04 7.09 -9.76
C SER A 181 -8.95 6.20 -10.33
N ASP A 182 -8.16 6.72 -11.25
CA ASP A 182 -7.17 5.96 -12.00
C ASP A 182 -5.77 6.06 -11.39
N PHE A 183 -5.58 6.88 -10.34
CA PHE A 183 -4.29 7.09 -9.72
C PHE A 183 -3.93 6.03 -8.67
N LEU A 184 -4.86 5.74 -7.77
CA LEU A 184 -4.65 4.78 -6.66
C LEU A 184 -5.84 3.85 -6.51
N ILE A 185 -5.57 2.63 -6.01
CA ILE A 185 -6.64 1.73 -5.56
C ILE A 185 -7.45 2.43 -4.47
N GLY A 186 -8.76 2.58 -4.70
CA GLY A 186 -9.65 3.33 -3.81
C GLY A 186 -9.77 4.82 -4.14
N GLY A 187 -9.20 5.31 -5.25
CA GLY A 187 -9.41 6.65 -5.76
C GLY A 187 -10.87 6.98 -6.08
N GLY A 188 -11.12 8.16 -6.63
CA GLY A 188 -12.45 8.67 -6.92
C GLY A 188 -13.19 9.24 -5.70
N LYS A 189 -12.50 9.52 -4.60
CA LYS A 189 -13.06 10.09 -3.37
C LYS A 189 -12.03 10.83 -2.53
N SER A 190 -12.51 11.63 -1.58
CA SER A 190 -11.67 12.35 -0.63
C SER A 190 -11.42 11.53 0.63
N TYR A 191 -10.22 11.70 1.17
CA TYR A 191 -9.75 11.12 2.43
C TYR A 191 -9.32 12.23 3.38
N ALA A 192 -9.85 12.22 4.58
CA ALA A 192 -9.44 13.14 5.64
C ALA A 192 -8.05 12.76 6.17
N ILE A 193 -7.25 13.77 6.49
CA ILE A 193 -5.94 13.63 7.13
C ILE A 193 -6.08 14.09 8.57
N THR A 194 -5.68 13.26 9.52
CA THR A 194 -5.92 13.51 10.96
C THR A 194 -5.26 14.81 11.44
N ASP A 195 -4.00 15.04 11.06
CA ASP A 195 -3.25 16.21 11.53
C ASP A 195 -3.11 17.31 10.47
N GLY A 196 -3.51 17.05 9.20
CA GLY A 196 -3.34 17.99 8.11
C GLY A 196 -1.88 18.37 7.84
N PHE A 197 -1.64 19.21 6.85
CA PHE A 197 -0.33 19.78 6.55
C PHE A 197 -0.46 21.17 5.91
N ASP A 198 0.57 21.98 6.01
CA ASP A 198 0.62 23.38 5.54
C ASP A 198 1.68 23.63 4.46
N SER A 199 2.12 22.58 3.77
CA SER A 199 3.20 22.64 2.79
C SER A 199 2.74 22.73 1.32
N ALA A 200 1.41 22.71 1.06
CA ALA A 200 0.90 22.80 -0.31
C ALA A 200 0.96 24.24 -0.84
N ARG A 201 1.71 24.45 -1.93
CA ARG A 201 1.73 25.75 -2.62
C ARG A 201 0.44 25.97 -3.39
N GLN A 202 -0.04 27.21 -3.39
CA GLN A 202 -1.10 27.62 -4.33
C GLN A 202 -0.50 27.77 -5.72
N VAL A 203 -0.91 26.91 -6.63
CA VAL A 203 -0.46 26.91 -8.02
C VAL A 203 -1.66 26.84 -8.96
N GLU A 204 -1.54 27.53 -10.08
CA GLU A 204 -2.44 27.41 -11.22
C GLU A 204 -1.69 26.65 -12.32
N LEU A 205 -2.29 25.56 -12.80
CA LEU A 205 -1.68 24.71 -13.79
C LEU A 205 -2.20 24.98 -15.20
N SER A 206 -1.39 24.68 -16.19
CA SER A 206 -1.77 24.71 -17.59
C SER A 206 -2.83 23.63 -17.87
N GLU A 207 -3.68 23.85 -18.86
CA GLU A 207 -4.66 22.85 -19.33
C GLU A 207 -4.04 21.53 -19.80
N LYS A 208 -2.72 21.52 -20.05
CA LYS A 208 -1.98 20.32 -20.48
C LYS A 208 -1.52 19.46 -19.30
N ALA A 209 -1.48 20.02 -18.09
CA ALA A 209 -1.08 19.28 -16.91
C ALA A 209 -2.21 18.33 -16.49
N GLN A 210 -1.89 17.07 -16.30
CA GLN A 210 -2.82 16.08 -15.80
C GLN A 210 -2.69 15.99 -14.28
N VAL A 211 -3.77 16.28 -13.57
CA VAL A 211 -3.79 16.26 -12.11
C VAL A 211 -4.38 14.94 -11.61
N TYR A 212 -3.70 14.31 -10.67
CA TYR A 212 -4.07 13.03 -10.05
C TYR A 212 -4.58 13.17 -8.62
N ALA A 213 -4.22 14.29 -7.94
CA ALA A 213 -4.71 14.55 -6.59
C ALA A 213 -4.91 16.05 -6.36
N TRP A 214 -5.94 16.37 -5.56
CA TRP A 214 -6.29 17.74 -5.16
C TRP A 214 -6.52 17.84 -3.66
N ALA A 215 -6.31 19.02 -3.11
CA ALA A 215 -6.82 19.34 -1.78
C ALA A 215 -8.35 19.37 -1.81
N LYS A 216 -8.98 18.62 -0.91
CA LYS A 216 -10.43 18.50 -0.67
C LYS A 216 -11.21 17.83 -1.79
N GLU A 217 -11.27 18.43 -2.97
CA GLU A 217 -12.11 18.01 -4.09
C GLU A 217 -11.48 18.38 -5.44
N PRO A 218 -11.94 17.79 -6.56
CA PRO A 218 -11.47 18.16 -7.90
C PRO A 218 -11.61 19.65 -8.16
N GLY A 219 -10.54 20.28 -8.67
CA GLY A 219 -10.49 21.73 -8.87
C GLY A 219 -9.99 22.52 -7.66
N GLY A 220 -9.69 21.85 -6.54
CA GLY A 220 -8.94 22.43 -5.43
C GLY A 220 -7.46 22.64 -5.77
N ILE A 221 -6.62 22.87 -4.74
CA ILE A 221 -5.17 23.03 -4.94
C ILE A 221 -4.62 21.71 -5.50
N PRO A 222 -3.92 21.71 -6.65
CA PRO A 222 -3.28 20.51 -7.17
C PRO A 222 -2.20 20.01 -6.23
N LEU A 223 -2.23 18.72 -5.91
CA LEU A 223 -1.26 18.09 -5.02
C LEU A 223 -0.33 17.13 -5.75
N ILE A 224 -0.82 16.43 -6.77
CA ILE A 224 -0.01 15.54 -7.61
C ILE A 224 -0.42 15.76 -9.06
N TRP A 225 0.56 16.05 -9.92
CA TRP A 225 0.30 16.19 -11.33
C TRP A 225 1.50 15.80 -12.18
N GLU A 226 1.25 15.50 -13.45
CA GLU A 226 2.28 15.41 -14.48
C GLU A 226 2.10 16.49 -15.55
N ASN A 227 3.20 16.89 -16.16
CA ASN A 227 3.22 17.78 -17.31
C ASN A 227 4.22 17.27 -18.36
N THR A 228 3.75 17.06 -19.58
CA THR A 228 4.62 16.68 -20.70
C THR A 228 5.46 17.86 -21.13
N TYR A 229 6.76 17.64 -21.31
CA TYR A 229 7.70 18.65 -21.78
C TYR A 229 8.67 18.09 -22.82
N GLY A 230 8.53 18.49 -24.08
CA GLY A 230 9.24 17.87 -25.21
C GLY A 230 8.79 16.43 -25.41
N ASP A 231 9.76 15.51 -25.45
CA ASP A 231 9.53 14.07 -25.58
C ASP A 231 9.45 13.36 -24.21
N GLY A 232 9.68 14.09 -23.12
CA GLY A 232 9.64 13.58 -21.75
C GLY A 232 8.56 14.23 -20.91
N LYS A 233 8.63 14.03 -19.60
CA LYS A 233 7.63 14.53 -18.64
C LYS A 233 8.20 14.87 -17.29
N PHE A 234 7.49 15.75 -16.60
CA PHE A 234 7.68 16.04 -15.18
C PHE A 234 6.50 15.53 -14.37
N VAL A 235 6.78 14.97 -13.20
CA VAL A 235 5.80 14.68 -12.15
C VAL A 235 6.12 15.56 -10.96
N VAL A 236 5.12 16.14 -10.32
CA VAL A 236 5.29 17.03 -9.16
C VAL A 236 4.37 16.60 -8.04
N ASP A 237 4.94 16.43 -6.85
CA ASP A 237 4.21 16.30 -5.59
C ASP A 237 4.26 17.63 -4.84
N ASN A 238 3.10 18.23 -4.63
CA ASN A 238 2.93 19.53 -3.99
C ASN A 238 2.48 19.37 -2.53
N PHE A 239 3.16 18.53 -1.80
CA PHE A 239 2.96 18.33 -0.37
C PHE A 239 4.27 17.85 0.28
N GLY A 240 4.43 18.13 1.57
CA GLY A 240 5.65 17.83 2.31
C GLY A 240 5.39 16.93 3.52
N LEU A 241 4.72 15.82 3.30
CA LEU A 241 4.51 14.79 4.32
C LEU A 241 5.51 13.67 4.11
N TYR A 242 6.56 13.59 4.95
CA TYR A 242 7.59 12.56 4.81
C TYR A 242 7.46 11.52 5.92
N GLU A 243 6.34 10.80 5.92
CA GLU A 243 5.99 9.78 6.89
C GLU A 243 5.76 8.41 6.24
N LYS A 244 5.92 7.37 7.03
CA LYS A 244 5.67 6.00 6.59
C LYS A 244 4.26 5.82 6.00
N ALA A 245 3.25 6.47 6.58
CA ALA A 245 1.86 6.36 6.17
C ALA A 245 1.59 6.83 4.74
N VAL A 246 2.37 7.78 4.23
CA VAL A 246 2.19 8.38 2.89
C VAL A 246 3.14 7.85 1.81
N ARG A 247 4.00 6.89 2.13
CA ARG A 247 4.93 6.29 1.14
C ARG A 247 4.21 5.79 -0.11
N GLY A 248 3.00 5.27 0.03
CA GLY A 248 2.20 4.81 -1.10
C GLY A 248 1.89 5.90 -2.12
N PHE A 249 1.73 7.15 -1.70
CA PHE A 249 1.50 8.28 -2.61
C PHE A 249 2.75 8.57 -3.43
N TYR A 250 3.91 8.68 -2.80
CA TYR A 250 5.18 8.88 -3.49
C TYR A 250 5.55 7.73 -4.43
N ALA A 251 5.29 6.49 -4.01
CA ALA A 251 5.50 5.32 -4.86
C ALA A 251 4.59 5.35 -6.10
N ALA A 252 3.33 5.77 -5.96
CA ALA A 252 2.41 5.94 -7.08
C ALA A 252 2.84 7.09 -7.98
N SER A 253 3.24 8.25 -7.44
CA SER A 253 3.77 9.38 -8.20
C SER A 253 5.03 8.98 -8.98
N TYR A 254 5.95 8.26 -8.35
CA TYR A 254 7.15 7.75 -9.04
C TYR A 254 6.78 6.80 -10.19
N SER A 255 5.76 5.97 -10.03
CA SER A 255 5.33 5.05 -11.08
C SER A 255 4.82 5.75 -12.35
N LEU A 256 4.42 7.03 -12.27
CA LEU A 256 4.05 7.84 -13.42
C LEU A 256 5.24 8.20 -14.33
N LEU A 257 6.48 8.08 -13.83
CA LEU A 257 7.68 8.40 -14.62
C LEU A 257 7.96 7.38 -15.73
N THR A 258 7.41 6.19 -15.63
CA THR A 258 7.65 5.10 -16.58
C THR A 258 6.36 4.72 -17.31
N ASP A 259 6.49 4.18 -18.54
CA ASP A 259 5.33 3.74 -19.33
C ASP A 259 4.59 2.58 -18.65
N ILE A 260 5.30 1.76 -17.87
CA ILE A 260 4.74 0.70 -17.05
C ILE A 260 5.19 0.94 -15.62
N GLY A 261 4.33 1.59 -14.84
CA GLY A 261 4.57 1.83 -13.42
C GLY A 261 4.06 0.68 -12.57
N VAL A 262 4.88 0.23 -11.61
CA VAL A 262 4.52 -0.80 -10.62
C VAL A 262 4.92 -0.31 -9.24
N TYR A 263 3.98 -0.33 -8.31
CA TYR A 263 4.25 -0.01 -6.92
C TYR A 263 3.67 -1.08 -5.99
N PRO A 264 4.30 -1.32 -4.83
CA PRO A 264 3.85 -2.35 -3.91
C PRO A 264 2.56 -1.92 -3.20
N VAL A 265 1.59 -2.84 -3.14
CA VAL A 265 0.37 -2.68 -2.35
C VAL A 265 0.37 -3.75 -1.28
N ILE A 266 0.33 -3.35 0.00
CA ILE A 266 0.15 -4.28 1.10
C ILE A 266 -1.35 -4.47 1.31
N ASN A 267 -1.86 -5.64 0.85
CA ASN A 267 -3.20 -6.10 1.16
C ASN A 267 -3.11 -7.22 2.19
N GLY A 268 -2.95 -6.84 3.44
CA GLY A 268 -2.75 -7.79 4.53
C GLY A 268 -3.59 -7.44 5.75
N SER A 269 -3.96 -8.48 6.49
CA SER A 269 -4.58 -8.35 7.80
C SER A 269 -3.68 -8.97 8.85
N ALA A 270 -3.57 -8.32 9.99
CA ALA A 270 -2.88 -8.84 11.17
C ALA A 270 -3.91 -9.20 12.24
N PHE A 271 -3.74 -10.37 12.83
CA PHE A 271 -4.60 -10.87 13.91
C PHE A 271 -3.78 -10.96 15.18
N TYR A 272 -4.16 -10.17 16.16
CA TYR A 272 -3.48 -10.10 17.44
C TYR A 272 -4.33 -10.80 18.50
N LEU A 273 -3.67 -11.59 19.37
CA LEU A 273 -4.22 -12.06 20.63
C LEU A 273 -3.60 -11.20 21.73
N ASP A 274 -4.38 -10.24 22.17
CA ASP A 274 -4.00 -9.31 23.22
C ASP A 274 -4.02 -10.04 24.57
N ASP A 275 -3.15 -9.65 25.49
CA ASP A 275 -3.03 -10.25 26.83
C ASP A 275 -2.87 -11.79 26.81
N PHE A 276 -2.17 -12.34 25.83
CA PHE A 276 -1.97 -13.77 25.72
C PHE A 276 -0.57 -14.20 26.20
N PRO A 277 -0.42 -15.24 27.06
CA PRO A 277 -1.49 -16.03 27.68
C PRO A 277 -2.08 -15.31 28.90
N SER A 278 -3.33 -14.90 28.79
CA SER A 278 -4.07 -14.32 29.90
C SER A 278 -4.63 -15.42 30.83
N PRO A 279 -4.76 -15.18 32.13
CA PRO A 279 -5.54 -16.05 32.95
C PRO A 279 -6.97 -16.18 32.43
N VAL A 280 -7.52 -17.38 32.47
CA VAL A 280 -8.92 -17.60 32.12
C VAL A 280 -9.80 -16.64 32.91
N PRO A 281 -10.71 -15.86 32.30
CA PRO A 281 -11.52 -14.90 33.01
C PRO A 281 -12.25 -15.54 34.19
N SER A 282 -12.17 -14.89 35.36
CA SER A 282 -12.93 -15.30 36.53
C SER A 282 -14.36 -14.77 36.45
N GLY A 283 -15.33 -15.60 36.75
CA GLY A 283 -16.74 -15.22 36.74
C GLY A 283 -17.66 -16.44 36.88
N ASP A 284 -18.96 -16.17 36.91
CA ASP A 284 -19.96 -17.25 37.03
C ASP A 284 -20.17 -18.01 35.70
N GLY A 285 -19.64 -17.45 34.58
CA GLY A 285 -19.75 -18.06 33.26
C GLY A 285 -21.18 -18.26 32.77
N THR A 286 -22.12 -17.45 33.27
CA THR A 286 -23.56 -17.62 33.00
C THR A 286 -23.87 -17.77 31.52
N TYR A 287 -23.31 -16.95 30.65
CA TYR A 287 -23.53 -17.00 29.20
C TYR A 287 -22.88 -18.25 28.59
N VAL A 288 -21.66 -18.58 28.99
CA VAL A 288 -20.95 -19.78 28.52
C VAL A 288 -21.71 -21.02 28.92
N LYS A 289 -22.17 -21.08 30.18
CA LYS A 289 -22.96 -22.20 30.66
C LYS A 289 -24.30 -22.33 29.98
N ARG A 290 -24.97 -21.19 29.65
CA ARG A 290 -26.23 -21.18 28.94
C ARG A 290 -26.06 -21.65 27.48
N ASP A 291 -25.07 -21.17 26.78
CA ASP A 291 -24.93 -21.35 25.33
C ASP A 291 -24.14 -22.63 24.97
N TYR A 292 -23.20 -23.05 25.84
CA TYR A 292 -22.30 -24.18 25.60
C TYR A 292 -22.43 -25.29 26.62
N GLY A 293 -23.14 -25.08 27.71
CA GLY A 293 -23.36 -26.12 28.77
C GLY A 293 -22.11 -26.50 29.56
N THR A 294 -21.05 -25.69 29.55
CA THR A 294 -19.75 -26.00 30.15
C THR A 294 -19.25 -24.86 31.03
N SER A 295 -18.16 -25.08 31.76
CA SER A 295 -17.48 -24.03 32.53
C SER A 295 -16.69 -23.09 31.61
N ILE A 296 -16.36 -21.88 32.08
CA ILE A 296 -15.51 -20.94 31.34
C ILE A 296 -14.19 -21.61 30.98
N GLN A 297 -13.55 -22.27 31.90
CA GLN A 297 -12.26 -22.91 31.71
C GLN A 297 -12.30 -24.01 30.64
N GLU A 298 -13.31 -24.86 30.68
CA GLU A 298 -13.52 -25.88 29.66
C GLU A 298 -13.89 -25.29 28.30
N PHE A 299 -14.63 -24.20 28.28
CA PHE A 299 -14.94 -23.48 27.06
C PHE A 299 -13.67 -22.97 26.35
N TYR A 300 -12.78 -22.31 27.10
CA TYR A 300 -11.52 -21.82 26.51
C TYR A 300 -10.61 -22.94 26.02
N SER A 301 -10.53 -24.04 26.79
CA SER A 301 -9.63 -25.16 26.45
C SER A 301 -10.18 -26.04 25.32
N ASN A 302 -11.48 -26.30 25.31
CA ASN A 302 -12.06 -27.35 24.45
C ASN A 302 -12.84 -26.80 23.25
N ILE A 303 -13.20 -25.52 23.27
CA ILE A 303 -13.99 -24.90 22.22
C ILE A 303 -13.23 -23.73 21.59
N TRP A 304 -13.00 -22.66 22.35
CA TRP A 304 -12.44 -21.42 21.82
C TRP A 304 -11.04 -21.61 21.22
N TRP A 305 -10.12 -22.19 21.95
CA TRP A 305 -8.75 -22.37 21.46
C TRP A 305 -8.66 -23.34 20.26
N PRO A 306 -9.32 -24.50 20.29
CA PRO A 306 -9.39 -25.35 19.09
C PRO A 306 -10.00 -24.65 17.88
N ASP A 307 -11.04 -23.83 18.04
CA ASP A 307 -11.65 -23.08 16.96
C ASP A 307 -10.68 -22.03 16.38
N MET A 308 -9.92 -21.34 17.23
CA MET A 308 -8.88 -20.41 16.78
C MET A 308 -7.80 -21.13 15.96
N LEU A 309 -7.34 -22.31 16.41
CA LEU A 309 -6.37 -23.12 15.66
C LEU A 309 -6.95 -23.63 14.32
N ASN A 310 -8.21 -24.02 14.32
CA ASN A 310 -8.90 -24.44 13.10
C ASN A 310 -9.03 -23.30 12.09
N LEU A 311 -9.37 -22.10 12.55
CA LEU A 311 -9.41 -20.89 11.71
C LEU A 311 -8.02 -20.55 11.15
N ALA A 312 -6.98 -20.63 11.99
CA ALA A 312 -5.61 -20.41 11.54
C ALA A 312 -5.22 -21.40 10.44
N SER A 313 -5.52 -22.68 10.66
CA SER A 313 -5.25 -23.73 9.66
C SER A 313 -6.05 -23.56 8.37
N LYS A 314 -7.35 -23.29 8.51
CA LYS A 314 -8.28 -23.17 7.37
C LYS A 314 -7.95 -21.99 6.46
N TYR A 315 -7.55 -20.87 7.02
CA TYR A 315 -7.33 -19.61 6.29
C TYR A 315 -5.87 -19.21 6.19
N GLY A 316 -4.93 -20.04 6.66
CA GLY A 316 -3.49 -19.73 6.66
C GLY A 316 -3.13 -18.54 7.55
N LEU A 317 -3.91 -18.29 8.62
CA LEU A 317 -3.71 -17.16 9.51
C LEU A 317 -2.51 -17.41 10.43
N LYS A 318 -1.81 -16.34 10.77
CA LYS A 318 -0.79 -16.31 11.82
C LYS A 318 -1.24 -15.36 12.90
N TYR A 319 -1.37 -15.85 14.13
CA TYR A 319 -1.65 -15.01 15.26
C TYR A 319 -0.36 -14.46 15.86
N LEU A 320 -0.38 -13.20 16.24
CA LEU A 320 0.66 -12.57 17.04
C LEU A 320 0.14 -12.43 18.46
N SER A 321 0.82 -13.02 19.42
CA SER A 321 0.52 -12.82 20.83
C SER A 321 1.37 -11.68 21.38
N ILE A 322 0.73 -10.79 22.13
CA ILE A 322 1.39 -9.74 22.88
C ILE A 322 1.52 -10.25 24.30
N LEU A 323 2.75 -10.42 24.76
CA LEU A 323 3.08 -10.77 26.13
C LEU A 323 3.30 -9.47 26.90
N GLU A 324 2.54 -9.24 27.96
CA GLU A 324 2.81 -8.20 28.95
C GLU A 324 3.72 -8.70 30.07
#